data_83318176a730f344f0881826a0edf642
#
_entry.id   83318176a730f344f0881826a0edf642
#
_cell.length_a   1.000
_cell.length_b   1.000
_cell.length_c   1.000
_cell.angle_alpha   90.00
_cell.angle_beta   90.00
_cell.angle_gamma   90.00
#
_symmetry.space_group_name_H-M   'P 1'
#
loop_
_entity.id
_entity.type
_entity.pdbx_description
1 polymer ?
#
loop_
_entity_poly.entity_id
_entity_poly.type
_entity_poly.pdbx_seq_one_letter_code
_entity_poly.pdbx_strand_id
1 'polypeptide(L)'
;MDADYGARYRDLFERHWWWRARERVILDALRVHEPASGWGNVLDIGCGDGLFFDALATLPGVTHVEGIEPAEALVSPKGPHRERIHVTPFDARFDTGRRYSLITMLDVLEHLPDPVAALTHALSLLAPGGVFLATVPAFMSLWTRHDELNHHYTRYTKSSFGELARAAGLQIAEERYFFRWTAAAKVATRVKEWALPGEPAAPVVPPAPINGALYALSRAEEAMLGKVPLPFGSSLLVVGGRASRS
;
A
#
# COMPACT_ATOMS: atom_id res chain seq x y z
N MET A 1 7.34 -12.64 -8.18
CA MET A 1 7.57 -11.49 -9.07
C MET A 1 8.91 -11.69 -9.76
N ASP A 2 9.02 -11.39 -11.08
CA ASP A 2 10.23 -11.63 -11.87
C ASP A 2 11.35 -10.62 -11.48
N ALA A 3 12.63 -11.04 -11.49
CA ALA A 3 13.80 -10.20 -11.14
C ALA A 3 13.93 -8.96 -12.05
N ASP A 4 13.59 -9.07 -13.33
CA ASP A 4 13.53 -7.95 -14.27
C ASP A 4 12.44 -6.92 -13.91
N TYR A 5 11.39 -7.35 -13.23
CA TYR A 5 10.35 -6.46 -12.73
C TYR A 5 10.85 -5.64 -11.53
N GLY A 6 11.66 -6.25 -10.65
CA GLY A 6 12.25 -5.56 -9.50
C GLY A 6 13.14 -4.36 -9.90
N ALA A 7 13.97 -4.53 -10.93
CA ALA A 7 14.81 -3.45 -11.45
C ALA A 7 13.99 -2.29 -12.06
N ARG A 8 12.83 -2.59 -12.68
CA ARG A 8 11.90 -1.59 -13.24
C ARG A 8 11.04 -0.94 -12.17
N TYR A 9 10.83 -1.60 -11.03
CA TYR A 9 9.93 -1.13 -9.99
C TYR A 9 10.40 0.20 -9.37
N ARG A 10 11.71 0.39 -9.21
CA ARG A 10 12.28 1.67 -8.74
C ARG A 10 11.97 2.81 -9.70
N ASP A 11 12.20 2.65 -11.02
CA ASP A 11 11.89 3.67 -12.03
C ASP A 11 10.39 4.01 -12.06
N LEU A 12 9.52 2.99 -11.92
CA LEU A 12 8.10 3.19 -11.80
C LEU A 12 7.74 3.97 -10.53
N PHE A 13 8.30 3.59 -9.38
CA PHE A 13 8.04 4.26 -8.12
C PHE A 13 8.43 5.74 -8.16
N GLU A 14 9.61 6.04 -8.66
CA GLU A 14 10.15 7.41 -8.69
C GLU A 14 9.46 8.30 -9.73
N ARG A 15 9.04 7.74 -10.86
CA ARG A 15 8.67 8.53 -12.04
C ARG A 15 7.22 8.39 -12.46
N HIS A 16 6.60 7.26 -12.26
CA HIS A 16 5.27 7.01 -12.77
C HIS A 16 4.20 7.75 -11.95
N TRP A 17 3.27 8.41 -12.62
CA TRP A 17 2.23 9.25 -12.02
C TRP A 17 1.44 8.56 -10.91
N TRP A 18 1.13 7.26 -11.05
CA TRP A 18 0.30 6.51 -10.11
C TRP A 18 0.99 6.34 -8.76
N TRP A 19 2.27 5.89 -8.73
CA TRP A 19 3.04 5.73 -7.50
C TRP A 19 3.23 7.06 -6.78
N ARG A 20 3.58 8.12 -7.54
CA ARG A 20 3.75 9.47 -6.98
C ARG A 20 2.45 10.04 -6.41
N ALA A 21 1.31 9.82 -7.08
CA ALA A 21 0.01 10.28 -6.59
C ALA A 21 -0.43 9.47 -5.35
N ARG A 22 -0.20 8.13 -5.36
CA ARG A 22 -0.48 7.24 -4.23
C ARG A 22 0.34 7.61 -3.00
N GLU A 23 1.64 7.87 -3.14
CA GLU A 23 2.50 8.34 -2.06
C GLU A 23 1.90 9.57 -1.37
N ARG A 24 1.43 10.55 -2.14
CA ARG A 24 0.77 11.74 -1.59
C ARG A 24 -0.48 11.42 -0.79
N VAL A 25 -1.34 10.55 -1.34
CA VAL A 25 -2.57 10.13 -0.64
C VAL A 25 -2.25 9.50 0.71
N ILE A 26 -1.22 8.64 0.76
CA ILE A 26 -0.78 7.97 1.99
C ILE A 26 -0.20 8.98 2.98
N LEU A 27 0.72 9.84 2.56
CA LEU A 27 1.32 10.85 3.43
C LEU A 27 0.28 11.85 3.96
N ASP A 28 -0.69 12.24 3.14
CA ASP A 28 -1.76 13.14 3.56
C ASP A 28 -2.68 12.47 4.61
N ALA A 29 -2.96 11.17 4.48
CA ALA A 29 -3.68 10.41 5.50
C ALA A 29 -2.86 10.28 6.79
N LEU A 30 -1.56 9.98 6.71
CA LEU A 30 -0.68 9.89 7.88
C LEU A 30 -0.60 11.21 8.66
N ARG A 31 -0.56 12.36 7.97
CA ARG A 31 -0.58 13.67 8.64
C ARG A 31 -1.85 13.93 9.44
N VAL A 32 -2.99 13.40 9.00
CA VAL A 32 -4.27 13.53 9.74
C VAL A 32 -4.25 12.66 11.01
N HIS A 33 -3.57 11.53 10.98
CA HIS A 33 -3.52 10.56 12.08
C HIS A 33 -2.21 10.64 12.89
N GLU A 34 -1.47 11.74 12.77
CA GLU A 34 -0.21 11.92 13.48
C GLU A 34 -0.42 11.89 15.00
N PRO A 35 0.30 11.02 15.72
CA PRO A 35 0.28 11.02 17.18
C PRO A 35 0.87 12.33 17.75
N ALA A 36 0.37 12.80 18.89
CA ALA A 36 0.88 14.00 19.54
C ALA A 36 2.40 13.94 19.86
N SER A 37 2.95 12.73 20.03
CA SER A 37 4.37 12.47 20.25
C SER A 37 5.21 12.38 18.97
N GLY A 38 4.60 12.51 17.80
CA GLY A 38 5.22 12.17 16.51
C GLY A 38 5.32 10.65 16.30
N TRP A 39 5.96 10.25 15.17
CA TRP A 39 5.87 8.88 14.70
C TRP A 39 6.92 7.91 15.29
N GLY A 40 8.05 8.29 15.81
CA GLY A 40 9.06 7.36 16.36
C GLY A 40 9.53 6.27 15.40
N ASN A 41 9.34 4.99 15.76
CA ASN A 41 9.72 3.83 14.92
C ASN A 41 8.61 3.48 13.93
N VAL A 42 8.99 3.19 12.69
CA VAL A 42 8.11 2.83 11.57
C VAL A 42 8.53 1.49 10.97
N LEU A 43 7.57 0.62 10.72
CA LEU A 43 7.75 -0.65 10.01
C LEU A 43 6.92 -0.64 8.72
N ASP A 44 7.58 -0.87 7.59
CA ASP A 44 6.91 -1.06 6.29
C ASP A 44 6.94 -2.54 5.90
N ILE A 45 5.79 -3.18 5.90
CA ILE A 45 5.64 -4.61 5.59
C ILE A 45 5.37 -4.78 4.10
N GLY A 46 6.18 -5.58 3.40
CA GLY A 46 6.18 -5.66 1.95
C GLY A 46 6.87 -4.46 1.31
N CYS A 47 7.98 -4.02 1.91
CA CYS A 47 8.64 -2.77 1.56
C CYS A 47 9.41 -2.79 0.24
N GLY A 48 9.54 -3.96 -0.42
CA GLY A 48 10.40 -4.10 -1.59
C GLY A 48 11.82 -3.64 -1.27
N ASP A 49 12.38 -2.78 -2.11
CA ASP A 49 13.71 -2.18 -1.95
C ASP A 49 13.72 -0.93 -1.04
N GLY A 50 12.75 -0.81 -0.14
CA GLY A 50 12.62 0.32 0.79
C GLY A 50 12.24 1.64 0.10
N LEU A 51 11.50 1.56 -1.02
CA LEU A 51 11.21 2.71 -1.87
C LEU A 51 10.38 3.80 -1.17
N PHE A 52 9.62 3.41 -0.15
CA PHE A 52 8.80 4.36 0.61
C PHE A 52 9.50 4.91 1.87
N PHE A 53 10.69 4.41 2.23
CA PHE A 53 11.39 4.78 3.47
C PHE A 53 11.74 6.25 3.55
N ASP A 54 12.20 6.85 2.45
CA ASP A 54 12.56 8.26 2.44
C ASP A 54 11.31 9.15 2.65
N ALA A 55 10.18 8.78 2.06
CA ALA A 55 8.93 9.48 2.28
C ALA A 55 8.44 9.35 3.73
N LEU A 56 8.50 8.15 4.31
CA LEU A 56 8.17 7.91 5.72
C LEU A 56 9.10 8.68 6.67
N ALA A 57 10.38 8.78 6.34
CA ALA A 57 11.35 9.53 7.14
C ALA A 57 11.09 11.05 7.17
N THR A 58 10.26 11.58 6.25
CA THR A 58 9.84 13.00 6.29
C THR A 58 8.74 13.28 7.31
N LEU A 59 8.12 12.26 7.88
CA LEU A 59 7.05 12.43 8.86
C LEU A 59 7.62 12.95 10.20
N PRO A 60 6.88 13.82 10.92
CA PRO A 60 7.36 14.39 12.15
C PRO A 60 7.69 13.36 13.23
N GLY A 61 8.85 13.48 13.87
CA GLY A 61 9.26 12.61 14.97
C GLY A 61 9.69 11.21 14.58
N VAL A 62 9.76 10.86 13.28
CA VAL A 62 10.31 9.58 12.83
C VAL A 62 11.79 9.51 13.18
N THR A 63 12.15 8.49 13.95
CA THR A 63 13.54 8.24 14.39
C THR A 63 14.16 7.03 13.69
N HIS A 64 13.33 6.09 13.26
CA HIS A 64 13.78 4.88 12.62
C HIS A 64 12.72 4.34 11.65
N VAL A 65 13.16 3.97 10.45
CA VAL A 65 12.34 3.29 9.45
C VAL A 65 13.05 2.00 9.07
N GLU A 66 12.37 0.89 9.21
CA GLU A 66 12.82 -0.42 8.73
C GLU A 66 11.66 -1.13 8.03
N GLY A 67 11.96 -2.21 7.31
CA GLY A 67 10.93 -2.95 6.61
C GLY A 67 11.24 -4.43 6.49
N ILE A 68 10.24 -5.16 6.03
CA ILE A 68 10.34 -6.58 5.75
C ILE A 68 9.86 -6.88 4.33
N GLU A 69 10.64 -7.65 3.60
CA GLU A 69 10.34 -8.09 2.23
C GLU A 69 10.74 -9.57 2.07
N PRO A 70 9.78 -10.48 1.84
CA PRO A 70 10.09 -11.90 1.69
C PRO A 70 10.77 -12.24 0.36
N ALA A 71 10.57 -11.44 -0.69
CA ALA A 71 11.11 -11.70 -2.01
C ALA A 71 12.51 -11.07 -2.16
N GLU A 72 13.57 -11.86 -1.96
CA GLU A 72 14.95 -11.40 -2.09
C GLU A 72 15.23 -10.73 -3.44
N ALA A 73 14.59 -11.19 -4.51
CA ALA A 73 14.72 -10.61 -5.85
C ALA A 73 14.25 -9.15 -5.96
N LEU A 74 13.43 -8.68 -5.01
CA LEU A 74 12.96 -7.29 -4.96
C LEU A 74 13.90 -6.38 -4.18
N VAL A 75 14.88 -6.93 -3.46
CA VAL A 75 15.79 -6.16 -2.60
C VAL A 75 17.15 -6.07 -3.25
N SER A 76 17.54 -4.86 -3.64
CA SER A 76 18.86 -4.63 -4.21
C SER A 76 19.96 -4.87 -3.16
N PRO A 77 20.97 -5.75 -3.42
CA PRO A 77 22.06 -5.98 -2.49
C PRO A 77 22.89 -4.73 -2.19
N LYS A 78 22.86 -3.74 -3.08
CA LYS A 78 23.54 -2.44 -2.97
C LYS A 78 22.57 -1.27 -2.84
N GLY A 79 21.30 -1.55 -2.51
CA GLY A 79 20.29 -0.52 -2.32
C GLY A 79 20.60 0.38 -1.12
N PRO A 80 20.21 1.66 -1.15
CA PRO A 80 20.52 2.62 -0.07
C PRO A 80 19.92 2.23 1.28
N HIS A 81 18.93 1.37 1.27
CA HIS A 81 18.19 0.96 2.47
C HIS A 81 18.40 -0.49 2.86
N ARG A 82 19.32 -1.21 2.17
CA ARG A 82 19.51 -2.66 2.33
C ARG A 82 19.67 -3.11 3.79
N GLU A 83 20.40 -2.37 4.59
CA GLU A 83 20.66 -2.71 6.00
C GLU A 83 19.42 -2.58 6.91
N ARG A 84 18.40 -1.90 6.44
CA ARG A 84 17.13 -1.69 7.16
C ARG A 84 16.01 -2.59 6.66
N ILE A 85 16.30 -3.51 5.73
CA ILE A 85 15.33 -4.44 5.15
C ILE A 85 15.61 -5.84 5.65
N HIS A 86 14.66 -6.43 6.35
CA HIS A 86 14.67 -7.83 6.76
C HIS A 86 14.15 -8.69 5.62
N VAL A 87 15.05 -9.44 4.98
CA VAL A 87 14.68 -10.36 3.88
C VAL A 87 14.25 -11.68 4.49
N THR A 88 12.99 -11.78 4.85
CA THR A 88 12.39 -12.96 5.51
C THR A 88 10.87 -12.95 5.36
N PRO A 89 10.20 -14.09 5.42
CA PRO A 89 8.73 -14.11 5.50
C PRO A 89 8.19 -13.30 6.68
N PHE A 90 7.08 -12.61 6.46
CA PHE A 90 6.35 -11.95 7.54
C PHE A 90 5.35 -12.95 8.15
N ASP A 91 5.74 -13.57 9.24
CA ASP A 91 4.92 -14.49 10.02
C ASP A 91 5.08 -14.24 11.53
N ALA A 92 4.40 -15.03 12.36
CA ALA A 92 4.39 -14.87 13.81
C ALA A 92 5.79 -14.98 14.49
N ARG A 93 6.83 -15.41 13.78
CA ARG A 93 8.22 -15.49 14.28
C ARG A 93 8.99 -14.18 14.09
N PHE A 94 8.48 -13.29 13.24
CA PHE A 94 9.13 -12.00 13.02
C PHE A 94 8.89 -11.09 14.23
N ASP A 95 9.92 -10.80 14.98
CA ASP A 95 9.94 -9.77 16.04
C ASP A 95 11.36 -9.21 16.15
N THR A 96 11.50 -7.91 15.96
CA THR A 96 12.78 -7.20 16.12
C THR A 96 13.02 -6.76 17.57
N GLY A 97 12.11 -7.08 18.49
CA GLY A 97 12.08 -6.57 19.86
C GLY A 97 11.63 -5.10 19.96
N ARG A 98 11.39 -4.43 18.82
CA ARG A 98 10.84 -3.06 18.81
C ARG A 98 9.33 -3.07 18.79
N ARG A 99 8.75 -1.93 19.16
CA ARG A 99 7.34 -1.61 18.94
C ARG A 99 7.27 -0.37 18.06
N TYR A 100 6.29 -0.36 17.16
CA TYR A 100 6.20 0.63 16.10
C TYR A 100 5.02 1.56 16.35
N SER A 101 5.27 2.84 16.21
CA SER A 101 4.21 3.86 16.23
C SER A 101 3.41 3.89 14.92
N LEU A 102 4.03 3.43 13.84
CA LEU A 102 3.39 3.27 12.54
C LEU A 102 3.80 1.94 11.93
N ILE A 103 2.81 1.20 11.43
CA ILE A 103 3.03 0.05 10.56
C ILE A 103 2.27 0.29 9.26
N THR A 104 2.94 0.12 8.13
CA THR A 104 2.33 0.22 6.80
C THR A 104 2.31 -1.14 6.10
N MET A 105 1.21 -1.43 5.36
CA MET A 105 1.06 -2.55 4.42
C MET A 105 0.48 -1.98 3.12
N LEU A 106 1.34 -1.71 2.15
CA LEU A 106 0.98 -0.95 0.95
C LEU A 106 0.85 -1.88 -0.26
N ASP A 107 -0.37 -2.32 -0.57
CA ASP A 107 -0.68 -3.34 -1.58
C ASP A 107 0.03 -4.67 -1.26
N VAL A 108 -0.24 -5.20 -0.06
CA VAL A 108 0.35 -6.44 0.47
C VAL A 108 -0.71 -7.48 0.80
N LEU A 109 -1.80 -7.07 1.44
CA LEU A 109 -2.82 -8.01 1.96
C LEU A 109 -3.50 -8.84 0.88
N GLU A 110 -3.59 -8.32 -0.33
CA GLU A 110 -4.12 -9.03 -1.50
C GLU A 110 -3.24 -10.18 -1.99
N HIS A 111 -1.96 -10.19 -1.60
CA HIS A 111 -1.01 -11.24 -1.95
C HIS A 111 -0.91 -12.36 -0.89
N LEU A 112 -1.60 -12.21 0.23
CA LEU A 112 -1.47 -13.14 1.35
C LEU A 112 -2.58 -14.19 1.34
N PRO A 113 -2.23 -15.48 1.49
CA PRO A 113 -3.24 -16.54 1.60
C PRO A 113 -4.00 -16.48 2.94
N ASP A 114 -3.37 -15.95 3.99
CA ASP A 114 -3.98 -15.71 5.31
C ASP A 114 -3.74 -14.26 5.76
N PRO A 115 -4.51 -13.31 5.24
CA PRO A 115 -4.39 -11.90 5.61
C PRO A 115 -4.80 -11.63 7.08
N VAL A 116 -5.64 -12.51 7.69
CA VAL A 116 -6.05 -12.34 9.10
C VAL A 116 -4.86 -12.57 10.02
N ALA A 117 -4.11 -13.67 9.83
CA ALA A 117 -2.94 -13.95 10.64
C ALA A 117 -1.88 -12.85 10.50
N ALA A 118 -1.62 -12.39 9.27
CA ALA A 118 -0.64 -11.34 9.01
C ALA A 118 -1.04 -10.01 9.66
N LEU A 119 -2.30 -9.59 9.51
CA LEU A 119 -2.78 -8.35 10.11
C LEU A 119 -2.78 -8.45 11.65
N THR A 120 -3.21 -9.58 12.22
CA THR A 120 -3.16 -9.82 13.67
C THR A 120 -1.73 -9.68 14.19
N HIS A 121 -0.76 -10.27 13.48
CA HIS A 121 0.65 -10.18 13.87
C HIS A 121 1.17 -8.73 13.74
N ALA A 122 0.89 -8.03 12.64
CA ALA A 122 1.25 -6.63 12.46
C ALA A 122 0.73 -5.76 13.62
N LEU A 123 -0.54 -5.94 14.00
CA LEU A 123 -1.13 -5.21 15.12
C LEU A 123 -0.47 -5.54 16.47
N SER A 124 0.08 -6.76 16.65
CA SER A 124 0.80 -7.13 17.87
C SER A 124 2.13 -6.38 18.03
N LEU A 125 2.72 -5.93 16.93
CA LEU A 125 3.97 -5.17 16.90
C LEU A 125 3.76 -3.66 17.09
N LEU A 126 2.51 -3.16 17.05
CA LEU A 126 2.22 -1.75 17.34
C LEU A 126 2.54 -1.38 18.78
N ALA A 127 3.12 -0.22 18.95
CA ALA A 127 3.22 0.46 20.25
C ALA A 127 1.81 0.80 20.77
N PRO A 128 1.62 1.03 22.09
CA PRO A 128 0.38 1.60 22.60
C PRO A 128 0.04 2.92 21.88
N GLY A 129 -1.18 3.01 21.33
CA GLY A 129 -1.61 4.16 20.52
C GLY A 129 -1.00 4.23 19.11
N GLY A 130 -0.26 3.19 18.69
CA GLY A 130 0.31 3.13 17.35
C GLY A 130 -0.75 2.98 16.27
N VAL A 131 -0.40 3.43 15.07
CA VAL A 131 -1.27 3.50 13.89
C VAL A 131 -0.86 2.43 12.88
N PHE A 132 -1.85 1.77 12.31
CA PHE A 132 -1.72 0.90 11.15
C PHE A 132 -2.33 1.59 9.93
N LEU A 133 -1.64 1.56 8.80
CA LEU A 133 -2.16 2.03 7.52
C LEU A 133 -1.98 0.96 6.45
N ALA A 134 -3.05 0.66 5.72
CA ALA A 134 -2.99 -0.20 4.54
C ALA A 134 -3.60 0.48 3.32
N THR A 135 -3.06 0.15 2.15
CA THR A 135 -3.74 0.31 0.87
C THR A 135 -3.92 -1.06 0.23
N VAL A 136 -5.06 -1.25 -0.43
CA VAL A 136 -5.37 -2.49 -1.16
C VAL A 136 -6.14 -2.16 -2.44
N PRO A 137 -6.06 -2.98 -3.48
CA PRO A 137 -6.89 -2.84 -4.68
C PRO A 137 -8.36 -3.05 -4.32
N ALA A 138 -9.22 -2.20 -4.88
CA ALA A 138 -10.65 -2.22 -4.59
C ALA A 138 -11.44 -2.97 -5.67
N PHE A 139 -12.52 -3.63 -5.23
CA PHE A 139 -13.57 -4.29 -6.01
C PHE A 139 -13.11 -5.42 -6.95
N MET A 140 -13.58 -6.64 -6.70
CA MET A 140 -13.39 -7.79 -7.60
C MET A 140 -13.92 -7.52 -9.01
N SER A 141 -14.93 -6.66 -9.15
CA SER A 141 -15.44 -6.22 -10.46
C SER A 141 -14.42 -5.44 -11.29
N LEU A 142 -13.34 -4.93 -10.70
CA LEU A 142 -12.23 -4.24 -11.37
C LEU A 142 -11.01 -5.15 -11.61
N TRP A 143 -11.16 -6.46 -11.42
CA TRP A 143 -10.11 -7.43 -11.70
C TRP A 143 -9.68 -7.38 -13.16
N THR A 144 -8.37 -7.37 -13.40
CA THR A 144 -7.74 -7.32 -14.72
C THR A 144 -6.59 -8.32 -14.77
N ARG A 145 -6.01 -8.56 -15.95
CA ARG A 145 -4.80 -9.37 -16.10
C ARG A 145 -3.60 -8.85 -15.32
N HIS A 146 -3.62 -7.59 -14.94
CA HIS A 146 -2.60 -7.01 -14.05
C HIS A 146 -2.65 -7.66 -12.65
N ASP A 147 -3.83 -8.02 -12.15
CA ASP A 147 -3.96 -8.72 -10.87
C ASP A 147 -3.41 -10.15 -10.95
N GLU A 148 -3.64 -10.82 -12.08
CA GLU A 148 -3.08 -12.15 -12.35
C GLU A 148 -1.55 -12.10 -12.45
N LEU A 149 -1.00 -11.12 -13.16
CA LEU A 149 0.45 -10.89 -13.27
C LEU A 149 1.10 -10.69 -11.89
N ASN A 150 0.41 -10.00 -10.99
CA ASN A 150 0.90 -9.75 -9.62
C ASN A 150 0.53 -10.84 -8.63
N HIS A 151 -0.13 -11.92 -9.06
CA HIS A 151 -0.55 -13.03 -8.21
C HIS A 151 -1.44 -12.58 -7.03
N HIS A 152 -2.38 -11.66 -7.28
CA HIS A 152 -3.36 -11.29 -6.28
C HIS A 152 -4.31 -12.47 -6.00
N TYR A 153 -4.74 -12.62 -4.75
CA TYR A 153 -5.82 -13.54 -4.39
C TYR A 153 -7.17 -12.84 -4.41
N THR A 154 -7.21 -11.54 -4.09
CA THR A 154 -8.46 -10.81 -3.92
C THR A 154 -8.30 -9.32 -4.14
N ARG A 155 -9.45 -8.64 -4.27
CA ARG A 155 -9.61 -7.19 -4.13
C ARG A 155 -10.65 -6.92 -3.06
N TYR A 156 -10.53 -5.83 -2.37
CA TYR A 156 -11.32 -5.54 -1.19
C TYR A 156 -12.44 -4.52 -1.44
N THR A 157 -13.50 -4.66 -0.68
CA THR A 157 -14.47 -3.60 -0.44
C THR A 157 -14.34 -3.15 1.02
N LYS A 158 -14.96 -2.03 1.39
CA LYS A 158 -15.05 -1.63 2.81
C LYS A 158 -15.66 -2.75 3.67
N SER A 159 -16.69 -3.42 3.16
CA SER A 159 -17.32 -4.54 3.88
C SER A 159 -16.34 -5.69 4.11
N SER A 160 -15.70 -6.21 3.05
CA SER A 160 -14.79 -7.35 3.17
C SER A 160 -13.51 -7.00 3.96
N PHE A 161 -13.01 -5.75 3.84
CA PHE A 161 -11.91 -5.29 4.68
C PHE A 161 -12.35 -5.13 6.14
N GLY A 162 -13.57 -4.66 6.40
CA GLY A 162 -14.15 -4.56 7.74
C GLY A 162 -14.31 -5.93 8.42
N GLU A 163 -14.60 -6.99 7.67
CA GLU A 163 -14.61 -8.38 8.17
C GLU A 163 -13.20 -8.83 8.54
N LEU A 164 -12.21 -8.60 7.68
CA LEU A 164 -10.79 -8.85 7.96
C LEU A 164 -10.33 -8.07 9.20
N ALA A 165 -10.63 -6.78 9.27
CA ALA A 165 -10.26 -5.91 10.38
C ALA A 165 -10.82 -6.42 11.72
N ARG A 166 -12.09 -6.80 11.74
CA ARG A 166 -12.76 -7.35 12.92
C ARG A 166 -12.12 -8.67 13.36
N ALA A 167 -11.84 -9.58 12.42
CA ALA A 167 -11.21 -10.86 12.71
C ALA A 167 -9.80 -10.70 13.28
N ALA A 168 -9.04 -9.70 12.80
CA ALA A 168 -7.67 -9.42 13.23
C ALA A 168 -7.60 -8.52 14.49
N GLY A 169 -8.70 -7.88 14.91
CA GLY A 169 -8.71 -6.94 16.04
C GLY A 169 -8.25 -5.52 15.68
N LEU A 170 -8.35 -5.12 14.41
CA LEU A 170 -8.12 -3.75 13.96
C LEU A 170 -9.37 -2.89 14.21
N GLN A 171 -9.22 -1.79 14.91
CA GLN A 171 -10.23 -0.74 15.01
C GLN A 171 -9.96 0.30 13.92
N ILE A 172 -10.86 0.36 12.93
CA ILE A 172 -10.74 1.30 11.80
C ILE A 172 -11.11 2.71 12.29
N ALA A 173 -10.22 3.66 12.04
CA ALA A 173 -10.42 5.08 12.30
C ALA A 173 -10.81 5.84 11.00
N GLU A 174 -10.23 5.45 9.87
CA GLU A 174 -10.56 5.99 8.56
C GLU A 174 -10.56 4.86 7.53
N GLU A 175 -11.56 4.89 6.65
CA GLU A 175 -11.56 4.08 5.43
C GLU A 175 -12.17 4.85 4.27
N ARG A 176 -11.46 4.90 3.16
CA ARG A 176 -11.93 5.60 1.97
C ARG A 176 -11.40 5.00 0.68
N TYR A 177 -12.23 5.03 -0.37
CA TYR A 177 -11.78 4.76 -1.72
C TYR A 177 -11.06 5.98 -2.29
N PHE A 178 -10.03 5.73 -3.08
CA PHE A 178 -9.32 6.75 -3.84
C PHE A 178 -9.02 6.27 -5.27
N PHE A 179 -8.51 7.15 -6.13
CA PHE A 179 -8.33 6.88 -7.55
C PHE A 179 -9.65 6.50 -8.24
N ARG A 180 -10.61 7.41 -8.22
CA ARG A 180 -11.97 7.21 -8.75
C ARG A 180 -11.97 7.18 -10.28
N TRP A 181 -11.25 8.13 -10.92
CA TRP A 181 -11.14 8.14 -12.36
C TRP A 181 -10.44 6.89 -12.91
N THR A 182 -9.48 6.34 -12.19
CA THR A 182 -8.81 5.09 -12.59
C THR A 182 -9.73 3.88 -12.47
N ALA A 183 -10.76 3.93 -11.61
CA ALA A 183 -11.78 2.88 -11.59
C ALA A 183 -12.52 2.81 -12.93
N ALA A 184 -12.89 3.96 -13.51
CA ALA A 184 -13.48 4.01 -14.86
C ALA A 184 -12.50 3.49 -15.93
N ALA A 185 -11.22 3.88 -15.85
CA ALA A 185 -10.19 3.38 -16.75
C ALA A 185 -10.00 1.85 -16.64
N LYS A 186 -10.07 1.29 -15.42
CA LYS A 186 -10.01 -0.18 -15.22
C LYS A 186 -11.22 -0.90 -15.80
N VAL A 187 -12.42 -0.33 -15.69
CA VAL A 187 -13.61 -0.88 -16.39
C VAL A 187 -13.39 -0.93 -17.89
N ALA A 188 -12.89 0.14 -18.51
CA ALA A 188 -12.57 0.17 -19.92
C ALA A 188 -11.49 -0.87 -20.30
N THR A 189 -10.45 -1.00 -19.46
CA THR A 189 -9.41 -2.04 -19.64
C THR A 189 -10.02 -3.44 -19.61
N ARG A 190 -10.88 -3.72 -18.65
CA ARG A 190 -11.55 -5.02 -18.53
C ARG A 190 -12.41 -5.34 -19.73
N VAL A 191 -13.18 -4.38 -20.25
CA VAL A 191 -13.96 -4.54 -21.48
C VAL A 191 -13.04 -4.84 -22.67
N LYS A 192 -11.92 -4.13 -22.79
CA LYS A 192 -10.90 -4.40 -23.80
C LYS A 192 -10.31 -5.81 -23.66
N GLU A 193 -9.96 -6.22 -22.47
CA GLU A 193 -9.38 -7.55 -22.18
C GLU A 193 -10.36 -8.70 -22.48
N TRP A 194 -11.66 -8.45 -22.26
CA TRP A 194 -12.70 -9.39 -22.62
C TRP A 194 -12.85 -9.52 -24.15
N ALA A 195 -12.76 -8.40 -24.87
CA ALA A 195 -12.93 -8.37 -26.33
C ALA A 195 -11.67 -8.78 -27.11
N LEU A 196 -10.49 -8.56 -26.55
CA LEU A 196 -9.19 -8.77 -27.19
C LEU A 196 -8.28 -9.64 -26.32
N PRO A 197 -8.09 -10.92 -26.66
CA PRO A 197 -7.09 -11.76 -26.02
C PRO A 197 -5.68 -11.14 -26.13
N GLY A 198 -4.86 -11.26 -25.09
CA GLY A 198 -3.49 -10.76 -25.08
C GLY A 198 -2.78 -11.12 -23.79
N GLU A 199 -1.47 -11.02 -23.77
CA GLU A 199 -0.66 -11.21 -22.57
C GLU A 199 -0.75 -10.00 -21.65
N PRO A 200 -0.68 -10.19 -20.31
CA PRO A 200 -0.58 -9.09 -19.38
C PRO A 200 0.74 -8.34 -19.61
N ALA A 201 0.68 -7.01 -19.63
CA ALA A 201 1.86 -6.18 -19.80
C ALA A 201 2.20 -5.47 -18.48
N ALA A 202 3.48 -5.47 -18.11
CA ALA A 202 3.97 -4.68 -17.00
C ALA A 202 3.76 -3.18 -17.28
N PRO A 203 3.44 -2.37 -16.25
CA PRO A 203 3.31 -0.94 -16.42
C PRO A 203 4.63 -0.32 -16.89
N VAL A 204 4.51 0.76 -17.66
CA VAL A 204 5.65 1.58 -18.12
C VAL A 204 5.39 3.04 -17.78
N VAL A 205 6.46 3.80 -17.56
CA VAL A 205 6.34 5.24 -17.34
C VAL A 205 5.86 5.90 -18.64
N PRO A 206 4.69 6.55 -18.66
CA PRO A 206 4.21 7.25 -19.85
C PRO A 206 5.15 8.39 -20.28
N PRO A 207 5.09 8.86 -21.53
CA PRO A 207 5.78 10.08 -21.95
C PRO A 207 5.50 11.26 -21.00
N ALA A 208 6.52 12.09 -20.74
CA ALA A 208 6.47 13.11 -19.69
C ALA A 208 5.21 14.00 -19.70
N PRO A 209 4.69 14.50 -20.86
CA PRO A 209 3.46 15.28 -20.85
C PRO A 209 2.23 14.51 -20.36
N ILE A 210 2.10 13.25 -20.80
CA ILE A 210 0.98 12.37 -20.40
C ILE A 210 1.10 12.02 -18.92
N ASN A 211 2.31 11.62 -18.50
CA ASN A 211 2.59 11.28 -17.11
C ASN A 211 2.29 12.46 -16.16
N GLY A 212 2.71 13.67 -16.55
CA GLY A 212 2.41 14.90 -15.81
C GLY A 212 0.91 15.22 -15.74
N ALA A 213 0.18 15.07 -16.86
CA ALA A 213 -1.26 15.32 -16.91
C ALA A 213 -2.04 14.33 -16.04
N LEU A 214 -1.69 13.03 -16.07
CA LEU A 214 -2.32 12.00 -15.24
C LEU A 214 -2.03 12.23 -13.75
N TYR A 215 -0.81 12.65 -13.41
CA TYR A 215 -0.47 13.05 -12.05
C TYR A 215 -1.31 14.25 -11.59
N ALA A 216 -1.39 15.31 -12.41
CA ALA A 216 -2.18 16.50 -12.10
C ALA A 216 -3.67 16.17 -11.93
N LEU A 217 -4.23 15.31 -12.80
CA LEU A 217 -5.61 14.83 -12.70
C LEU A 217 -5.86 14.11 -11.37
N SER A 218 -4.95 13.21 -11.00
CA SER A 218 -5.06 12.46 -9.73
C SER A 218 -4.96 13.39 -8.52
N ARG A 219 -4.10 14.41 -8.58
CA ARG A 219 -3.99 15.43 -7.53
C ARG A 219 -5.23 16.30 -7.43
N ALA A 220 -5.81 16.70 -8.57
CA ALA A 220 -7.04 17.47 -8.61
C ALA A 220 -8.23 16.66 -8.07
N GLU A 221 -8.35 15.39 -8.45
CA GLU A 221 -9.35 14.48 -7.89
C GLU A 221 -9.24 14.41 -6.36
N GLU A 222 -8.05 14.18 -5.84
CA GLU A 222 -7.82 14.06 -4.39
C GLU A 222 -8.15 15.38 -3.66
N ALA A 223 -7.74 16.51 -4.21
CA ALA A 223 -8.03 17.82 -3.63
C ALA A 223 -9.53 18.15 -3.59
N MET A 224 -10.28 17.77 -4.63
CA MET A 224 -11.72 18.06 -4.74
C MET A 224 -12.59 17.00 -4.04
N LEU A 225 -12.22 15.75 -4.16
CA LEU A 225 -13.08 14.61 -3.78
C LEU A 225 -12.50 13.76 -2.65
N GLY A 226 -11.25 13.96 -2.22
CA GLY A 226 -10.57 13.13 -1.23
C GLY A 226 -11.35 12.99 0.08
N LYS A 227 -12.03 14.06 0.51
CA LYS A 227 -12.86 14.09 1.73
C LYS A 227 -14.34 13.72 1.49
N VAL A 228 -14.75 13.53 0.24
CA VAL A 228 -16.13 13.16 -0.09
C VAL A 228 -16.29 11.63 0.04
N PRO A 229 -17.25 11.12 0.83
CA PRO A 229 -17.41 9.68 1.07
C PRO A 229 -18.07 8.97 -0.13
N LEU A 230 -17.41 8.99 -1.29
CA LEU A 230 -17.91 8.30 -2.48
C LEU A 230 -17.71 6.78 -2.35
N PRO A 231 -18.68 5.97 -2.83
CA PRO A 231 -18.69 4.52 -2.63
C PRO A 231 -17.82 3.75 -3.64
N PHE A 232 -16.92 4.41 -4.37
CA PHE A 232 -16.09 3.78 -5.40
C PHE A 232 -14.71 4.44 -5.55
N GLY A 233 -13.79 3.67 -6.10
CA GLY A 233 -12.41 4.00 -6.45
C GLY A 233 -11.68 2.73 -6.87
N SER A 234 -10.49 2.80 -7.43
CA SER A 234 -9.74 1.60 -7.80
C SER A 234 -8.89 1.05 -6.64
N SER A 235 -8.75 1.82 -5.58
CA SER A 235 -7.99 1.46 -4.38
C SER A 235 -8.75 1.86 -3.12
N LEU A 236 -8.54 1.12 -2.05
CA LEU A 236 -9.06 1.37 -0.71
C LEU A 236 -7.88 1.70 0.22
N LEU A 237 -7.99 2.81 0.95
CA LEU A 237 -7.09 3.17 2.04
C LEU A 237 -7.81 2.91 3.36
N VAL A 238 -7.11 2.31 4.30
CA VAL A 238 -7.59 2.06 5.67
C VAL A 238 -6.54 2.51 6.66
N VAL A 239 -6.98 3.29 7.65
CA VAL A 239 -6.17 3.68 8.81
C VAL A 239 -6.88 3.21 10.07
N GLY A 240 -6.12 2.73 11.04
CA GLY A 240 -6.68 2.29 12.30
C GLY A 240 -5.60 1.96 13.32
N GLY A 241 -6.00 1.33 14.39
CA GLY A 241 -5.10 0.91 15.45
C GLY A 241 -5.61 -0.34 16.14
N ARG A 242 -4.83 -0.81 17.09
CA ARG A 242 -5.22 -1.97 17.89
C ARG A 242 -6.44 -1.62 18.75
N ALA A 243 -7.46 -2.47 18.73
CA ALA A 243 -8.60 -2.31 19.62
C ALA A 243 -8.12 -2.29 21.09
N SER A 244 -8.55 -1.30 21.85
CA SER A 244 -8.30 -1.26 23.30
C SER A 244 -8.91 -2.51 23.93
N ARG A 245 -8.10 -3.28 24.67
CA ARG A 245 -8.68 -4.34 25.51
C ARG A 245 -9.42 -3.63 26.64
N SER A 246 -10.75 -3.69 26.57
CA SER A 246 -11.63 -3.31 27.70
C SER A 246 -11.43 -4.26 28.86
#